data_412f82d99e5d478f520a3eb10c83e256
#
_entry.id   412f82d99e5d478f520a3eb10c83e256
#
_cell.length_a   1.000
_cell.length_b   1.000
_cell.length_c   1.000
_cell.angle_alpha   90.00
_cell.angle_beta   90.00
_cell.angle_gamma   90.00
#
_symmetry.space_group_name_H-M   'P 1'
#
loop_
_entity.id
_entity.type
_entity.pdbx_description
1 polymer ?
#
loop_
_entity_poly.entity_id
_entity_poly.type
_entity_poly.pdbx_seq_one_letter_code
_entity_poly.pdbx_strand_id
1 'polypeptide(L)'
;VRRVPVLVPVLCAVLALLSSCAWSGTEEEGGRLPAAPTGVTADAGSATSVHVMWNAVAAGRGIRGYEVYRGPTKVKEVPGSAHMVDVTMLRPSTAYAFTVRARDTDGRLGPPSKEVRATTPADVAADHSAPTRPGRAEGRAVGSRAVQLSWSSATDDRDVVSYDIYQGDTKIHGVGGNQTATVVTGLRPGTRYAFTVRARDAADNLSPATAAVHVTTPGTDDGRGTAPTDFRATTRRADGAYYLDLSWVPPRTDGVVAEYQVELDGRPATSLVYGGSAPRDRATYSFYLGREAGVGHRVRIRGRLPDGTWGGFSAQRTVTTGGRG
;
A
#
# COMPACT_ATOMS: atom_id res chain seq x y z
N VAL A 1 36.94 -29.72 -76.95
CA VAL A 1 38.07 -30.43 -76.35
C VAL A 1 38.56 -29.79 -75.11
N ARG A 2 38.26 -30.27 -73.92
CA ARG A 2 39.17 -30.48 -72.79
C ARG A 2 38.40 -30.96 -71.57
N ARG A 3 38.93 -31.97 -71.00
CA ARG A 3 38.40 -32.88 -69.95
C ARG A 3 38.34 -32.15 -68.59
N VAL A 4 37.29 -32.43 -67.81
CA VAL A 4 37.13 -32.11 -66.42
C VAL A 4 37.60 -33.33 -65.59
N PRO A 5 38.45 -33.18 -64.54
CA PRO A 5 38.60 -34.23 -63.56
C PRO A 5 37.61 -34.03 -62.38
N VAL A 6 36.92 -35.10 -62.04
CA VAL A 6 36.11 -35.34 -60.88
C VAL A 6 37.03 -35.47 -59.64
N LEU A 7 36.84 -34.67 -58.61
CA LEU A 7 37.44 -34.89 -57.32
C LEU A 7 36.34 -35.19 -56.30
N VAL A 8 36.41 -36.37 -55.70
CA VAL A 8 35.58 -36.88 -54.62
C VAL A 8 36.09 -36.30 -53.32
N PRO A 9 35.28 -35.65 -52.46
CA PRO A 9 35.69 -35.33 -51.10
C PRO A 9 35.34 -36.48 -50.15
N VAL A 10 36.36 -36.84 -49.39
CA VAL A 10 36.33 -37.76 -48.27
C VAL A 10 35.47 -37.18 -47.14
N LEU A 11 34.50 -37.96 -46.68
CA LEU A 11 33.64 -37.68 -45.55
C LEU A 11 34.40 -37.97 -44.25
N CYS A 12 34.89 -36.91 -43.56
CA CYS A 12 35.35 -36.97 -42.17
C CYS A 12 34.17 -36.71 -41.24
N ALA A 13 33.64 -37.77 -40.64
CA ALA A 13 32.69 -37.71 -39.56
C ALA A 13 33.44 -37.28 -38.27
N VAL A 14 33.22 -36.04 -37.85
CA VAL A 14 33.61 -35.56 -36.51
C VAL A 14 32.41 -35.71 -35.59
N LEU A 15 32.48 -36.74 -34.71
CA LEU A 15 31.55 -36.83 -33.55
C LEU A 15 31.85 -35.66 -32.59
N ALA A 16 31.00 -34.63 -32.61
CA ALA A 16 30.95 -33.64 -31.57
C ALA A 16 30.10 -34.20 -30.40
N LEU A 17 30.78 -34.60 -29.33
CA LEU A 17 30.17 -34.86 -28.02
C LEU A 17 29.62 -33.52 -27.48
N LEU A 18 28.31 -33.33 -27.61
CA LEU A 18 27.60 -32.26 -26.92
C LEU A 18 27.52 -32.61 -25.44
N SER A 19 28.51 -32.16 -24.66
CA SER A 19 28.38 -32.01 -23.22
C SER A 19 27.31 -30.95 -22.94
N SER A 20 26.07 -31.38 -22.73
CA SER A 20 25.05 -30.54 -22.15
C SER A 20 25.41 -30.29 -20.69
N CYS A 21 26.21 -29.27 -20.41
CA CYS A 21 26.20 -28.64 -19.11
C CYS A 21 24.79 -28.07 -18.92
N ALA A 22 23.95 -28.84 -18.23
CA ALA A 22 22.77 -28.28 -17.58
C ALA A 22 23.29 -27.28 -16.53
N TRP A 23 23.42 -26.03 -16.95
CA TRP A 23 23.51 -24.92 -16.03
C TRP A 23 22.14 -24.81 -15.39
N SER A 24 21.93 -25.50 -14.27
CA SER A 24 20.93 -25.15 -13.30
C SER A 24 21.33 -23.78 -12.76
N GLY A 25 20.99 -22.74 -13.54
CA GLY A 25 20.92 -21.40 -13.02
C GLY A 25 19.91 -21.44 -11.90
N THR A 26 20.38 -21.49 -10.65
CA THR A 26 19.67 -20.85 -9.56
C THR A 26 19.44 -19.44 -10.08
N GLU A 27 18.20 -19.16 -10.56
CA GLU A 27 17.74 -17.78 -10.60
C GLU A 27 17.91 -17.29 -9.18
N GLU A 28 19.02 -16.57 -8.93
CA GLU A 28 19.10 -15.69 -7.79
C GLU A 28 17.79 -14.89 -7.87
N GLU A 29 16.95 -15.02 -6.85
CA GLU A 29 15.89 -14.06 -6.54
C GLU A 29 16.53 -12.69 -6.21
N GLY A 30 17.43 -12.25 -7.03
CA GLY A 30 17.97 -10.92 -7.18
C GLY A 30 16.85 -10.01 -7.64
N GLY A 31 16.10 -9.63 -6.67
CA GLY A 31 14.93 -8.81 -6.59
C GLY A 31 14.48 -8.14 -7.88
N ARG A 32 13.41 -8.67 -8.48
CA ARG A 32 12.65 -7.99 -9.52
C ARG A 32 12.23 -6.61 -8.99
N LEU A 33 12.48 -5.56 -9.77
CA LEU A 33 12.03 -4.20 -9.45
C LEU A 33 10.51 -4.18 -9.28
N PRO A 34 9.96 -3.27 -8.45
CA PRO A 34 8.52 -3.07 -8.41
C PRO A 34 7.97 -2.74 -9.80
N ALA A 35 6.77 -3.24 -10.10
CA ALA A 35 6.13 -2.94 -11.38
C ALA A 35 5.76 -1.45 -11.48
N ALA A 36 5.54 -0.96 -12.70
CA ALA A 36 4.98 0.37 -12.92
C ALA A 36 3.57 0.45 -12.31
N PRO A 37 3.22 1.53 -11.59
CA PRO A 37 1.84 1.76 -11.14
C PRO A 37 0.88 1.81 -12.32
N THR A 38 -0.29 1.19 -12.16
CA THR A 38 -1.37 1.16 -13.15
C THR A 38 -2.57 1.97 -12.68
N GLY A 39 -3.55 2.22 -13.57
CA GLY A 39 -4.76 2.98 -13.21
C GLY A 39 -4.43 4.41 -12.77
N VAL A 40 -3.32 4.98 -13.24
CA VAL A 40 -2.95 6.34 -12.89
C VAL A 40 -3.93 7.31 -13.55
N THR A 41 -4.46 8.25 -12.76
CA THR A 41 -5.30 9.37 -13.20
C THR A 41 -4.77 10.68 -12.64
N ALA A 42 -5.11 11.77 -13.29
CA ALA A 42 -4.83 13.12 -12.82
C ALA A 42 -6.04 14.01 -13.12
N ASP A 43 -6.60 14.60 -12.09
CA ASP A 43 -7.75 15.51 -12.16
C ASP A 43 -7.42 16.83 -11.48
N ALA A 44 -7.91 17.94 -12.02
CA ALA A 44 -7.75 19.23 -11.36
C ALA A 44 -8.47 19.23 -10.01
N GLY A 45 -7.75 19.54 -8.95
CA GLY A 45 -8.30 19.73 -7.61
C GLY A 45 -8.80 21.16 -7.39
N SER A 46 -8.04 22.12 -7.92
CA SER A 46 -8.33 23.57 -7.90
C SER A 46 -7.49 24.29 -8.95
N ALA A 47 -7.53 25.62 -8.99
CA ALA A 47 -6.65 26.42 -9.84
C ALA A 47 -5.16 26.20 -9.54
N THR A 48 -4.79 25.70 -8.37
CA THR A 48 -3.42 25.54 -7.91
C THR A 48 -3.05 24.11 -7.51
N SER A 49 -3.95 23.14 -7.72
CA SER A 49 -3.71 21.75 -7.34
C SER A 49 -4.24 20.73 -8.36
N VAL A 50 -3.61 19.55 -8.39
CA VAL A 50 -4.02 18.39 -9.18
C VAL A 50 -4.00 17.16 -8.27
N HIS A 51 -5.08 16.38 -8.29
CA HIS A 51 -5.16 15.05 -7.67
C HIS A 51 -4.51 14.02 -8.59
N VAL A 52 -3.50 13.33 -8.12
CA VAL A 52 -2.88 12.21 -8.84
C VAL A 52 -3.17 10.94 -8.05
N MET A 53 -3.77 9.95 -8.71
CA MET A 53 -4.18 8.69 -8.10
C MET A 53 -3.63 7.50 -8.89
N TRP A 54 -3.50 6.34 -8.25
CA TRP A 54 -3.00 5.10 -8.87
C TRP A 54 -3.50 3.86 -8.11
N ASN A 55 -3.43 2.71 -8.78
CA ASN A 55 -3.69 1.42 -8.12
C ASN A 55 -2.47 0.96 -7.34
N ALA A 56 -2.70 0.23 -6.25
CA ALA A 56 -1.66 -0.43 -5.50
C ALA A 56 -0.82 -1.35 -6.41
N VAL A 57 0.50 -1.27 -6.26
CA VAL A 57 1.44 -2.17 -6.95
C VAL A 57 1.66 -3.41 -6.09
N ALA A 58 1.35 -4.58 -6.64
CA ALA A 58 1.73 -5.84 -6.04
C ALA A 58 3.24 -6.05 -6.21
N ALA A 59 3.98 -6.09 -5.12
CA ALA A 59 5.40 -6.42 -5.12
C ALA A 59 5.69 -7.53 -4.11
N GLY A 60 6.50 -8.50 -4.52
CA GLY A 60 6.87 -9.63 -3.66
C GLY A 60 7.57 -9.22 -2.36
N ARG A 61 8.22 -8.06 -2.35
CA ARG A 61 8.95 -7.50 -1.20
C ARG A 61 8.25 -6.32 -0.51
N GLY A 62 7.02 -6.00 -0.92
CA GLY A 62 6.27 -4.85 -0.41
C GLY A 62 6.70 -3.51 -1.03
N ILE A 63 5.83 -2.52 -0.95
CA ILE A 63 6.06 -1.15 -1.41
C ILE A 63 6.33 -0.24 -0.21
N ARG A 64 7.50 0.39 -0.21
CA ARG A 64 7.85 1.38 0.81
C ARG A 64 7.12 2.70 0.58
N GLY A 65 7.00 3.11 -0.69
CA GLY A 65 6.42 4.39 -1.06
C GLY A 65 6.25 4.57 -2.55
N TYR A 66 5.62 5.68 -2.90
CA TYR A 66 5.47 6.12 -4.29
C TYR A 66 6.07 7.49 -4.46
N GLU A 67 6.70 7.70 -5.61
CA GLU A 67 7.23 8.98 -6.04
C GLU A 67 6.40 9.49 -7.22
N VAL A 68 5.93 10.74 -7.11
CA VAL A 68 5.18 11.42 -8.17
C VAL A 68 6.09 12.43 -8.83
N TYR A 69 6.13 12.37 -10.14
CA TYR A 69 6.93 13.23 -10.99
C TYR A 69 6.05 14.12 -11.84
N ARG A 70 6.49 15.37 -12.01
CA ARG A 70 5.98 16.32 -12.98
C ARG A 70 7.04 16.51 -14.06
N GLY A 71 6.83 15.93 -15.24
CA GLY A 71 7.89 15.77 -16.22
C GLY A 71 9.08 15.01 -15.60
N PRO A 72 10.32 15.53 -15.67
CA PRO A 72 11.50 14.88 -15.07
C PRO A 72 11.66 15.15 -13.57
N THR A 73 10.88 16.05 -12.98
CA THR A 73 11.07 16.53 -11.60
C THR A 73 10.21 15.75 -10.63
N LYS A 74 10.81 15.15 -9.59
CA LYS A 74 10.06 14.58 -8.46
C LYS A 74 9.41 15.70 -7.67
N VAL A 75 8.08 15.67 -7.53
CA VAL A 75 7.30 16.71 -6.84
C VAL A 75 6.71 16.24 -5.52
N LYS A 76 6.48 14.93 -5.35
CA LYS A 76 5.95 14.34 -4.12
C LYS A 76 6.54 12.96 -3.88
N GLU A 77 6.61 12.60 -2.60
CA GLU A 77 6.88 11.23 -2.13
C GLU A 77 5.87 10.91 -1.03
N VAL A 78 5.24 9.73 -1.12
CA VAL A 78 4.20 9.30 -0.18
C VAL A 78 4.43 7.85 0.25
N PRO A 79 3.93 7.44 1.43
CA PRO A 79 4.04 6.06 1.90
C PRO A 79 3.40 5.04 0.94
N GLY A 80 3.82 3.78 1.00
CA GLY A 80 3.28 2.69 0.18
C GLY A 80 1.79 2.38 0.40
N SER A 81 1.22 2.85 1.51
CA SER A 81 -0.22 2.80 1.79
C SER A 81 -1.04 3.89 1.10
N ALA A 82 -0.40 4.94 0.58
CA ALA A 82 -1.07 6.02 -0.12
C ALA A 82 -1.23 5.68 -1.60
N HIS A 83 -2.42 5.88 -2.14
CA HIS A 83 -2.75 5.65 -3.54
C HIS A 83 -3.22 6.92 -4.25
N MET A 84 -3.09 8.05 -3.58
CA MET A 84 -3.30 9.38 -4.14
C MET A 84 -2.42 10.42 -3.45
N VAL A 85 -2.24 11.56 -4.13
CA VAL A 85 -1.63 12.74 -3.57
C VAL A 85 -2.13 14.00 -4.29
N ASP A 86 -2.23 15.10 -3.54
CA ASP A 86 -2.45 16.41 -4.12
C ASP A 86 -1.10 17.06 -4.42
N VAL A 87 -0.87 17.33 -5.70
CA VAL A 87 0.25 18.16 -6.14
C VAL A 87 -0.23 19.61 -6.12
N THR A 88 0.29 20.39 -5.20
CA THR A 88 -0.13 21.77 -4.92
C THR A 88 0.89 22.79 -5.43
N MET A 89 0.60 24.09 -5.28
CA MET A 89 1.45 25.21 -5.73
C MET A 89 1.67 25.18 -7.25
N LEU A 90 0.69 24.77 -7.99
CA LEU A 90 0.67 24.81 -9.44
C LEU A 90 0.22 26.20 -9.91
N ARG A 91 0.51 26.52 -11.18
CA ARG A 91 0.00 27.74 -11.82
C ARG A 91 -1.39 27.48 -12.38
N PRO A 92 -2.31 28.44 -12.28
CA PRO A 92 -3.59 28.37 -12.94
C PRO A 92 -3.46 28.26 -14.47
N SER A 93 -4.53 27.82 -15.11
CA SER A 93 -4.67 27.69 -16.58
C SER A 93 -3.48 26.98 -17.24
N THR A 94 -2.88 26.00 -16.55
CA THR A 94 -1.64 25.36 -16.98
C THR A 94 -1.83 23.85 -17.10
N ALA A 95 -1.41 23.28 -18.23
CA ALA A 95 -1.37 21.83 -18.42
C ALA A 95 -0.11 21.23 -17.79
N TYR A 96 -0.28 20.15 -17.05
CA TYR A 96 0.78 19.40 -16.41
C TYR A 96 0.71 17.93 -16.79
N ALA A 97 1.88 17.28 -16.86
CA ALA A 97 2.02 15.86 -17.09
C ALA A 97 2.65 15.20 -15.88
N PHE A 98 2.08 14.09 -15.44
CA PHE A 98 2.52 13.35 -14.26
C PHE A 98 2.81 11.90 -14.58
N THR A 99 3.80 11.34 -13.87
CA THR A 99 4.06 9.90 -13.79
C THR A 99 4.26 9.51 -12.34
N VAL A 100 3.99 8.25 -12.02
CA VAL A 100 4.17 7.69 -10.68
C VAL A 100 5.12 6.50 -10.76
N ARG A 101 6.03 6.38 -9.79
CA ARG A 101 6.95 5.26 -9.67
C ARG A 101 6.82 4.65 -8.28
N ALA A 102 6.84 3.33 -8.20
CA ALA A 102 6.84 2.62 -6.94
C ALA A 102 8.28 2.39 -6.45
N ARG A 103 8.51 2.56 -5.16
CA ARG A 103 9.77 2.23 -4.48
C ARG A 103 9.54 1.07 -3.53
N ASP A 104 10.33 -0.01 -3.66
CA ASP A 104 10.22 -1.16 -2.78
C ASP A 104 10.89 -0.91 -1.41
N THR A 105 10.76 -1.91 -0.53
CA THR A 105 11.33 -1.86 0.81
C THR A 105 12.86 -1.85 0.82
N ASP A 106 13.52 -2.33 -0.25
CA ASP A 106 14.98 -2.26 -0.39
C ASP A 106 15.45 -0.90 -0.93
N GLY A 107 14.51 0.02 -1.21
CA GLY A 107 14.80 1.34 -1.74
C GLY A 107 14.97 1.40 -3.26
N ARG A 108 14.71 0.29 -3.99
CA ARG A 108 14.83 0.25 -5.44
C ARG A 108 13.59 0.87 -6.08
N LEU A 109 13.82 1.66 -7.12
CA LEU A 109 12.76 2.40 -7.81
C LEU A 109 12.35 1.66 -9.09
N GLY A 110 11.06 1.34 -9.21
CA GLY A 110 10.46 0.71 -10.39
C GLY A 110 10.39 1.66 -11.59
N PRO A 111 9.94 1.17 -12.76
CA PRO A 111 9.72 2.00 -13.93
C PRO A 111 8.56 2.99 -13.70
N PRO A 112 8.50 4.10 -14.48
CA PRO A 112 7.39 5.04 -14.41
C PRO A 112 6.10 4.42 -14.95
N SER A 113 4.97 4.91 -14.44
CA SER A 113 3.64 4.66 -14.99
C SER A 113 3.49 5.25 -16.40
N LYS A 114 2.37 4.97 -17.06
CA LYS A 114 1.91 5.82 -18.18
C LYS A 114 1.80 7.26 -17.69
N GLU A 115 2.15 8.21 -18.58
CA GLU A 115 1.94 9.63 -18.37
C GLU A 115 0.45 9.95 -18.40
N VAL A 116 0.01 10.75 -17.42
CA VAL A 116 -1.34 11.32 -17.36
C VAL A 116 -1.25 12.83 -17.32
N ARG A 117 -2.29 13.52 -17.81
CA ARG A 117 -2.31 14.97 -17.92
C ARG A 117 -3.55 15.55 -17.27
N ALA A 118 -3.37 16.70 -16.62
CA ALA A 118 -4.43 17.54 -16.12
C ALA A 118 -4.12 19.01 -16.40
N THR A 119 -5.17 19.80 -16.61
CA THR A 119 -5.05 21.24 -16.75
C THR A 119 -5.75 21.90 -15.56
N THR A 120 -5.01 22.73 -14.83
CA THR A 120 -5.59 23.54 -13.76
C THR A 120 -6.56 24.57 -14.36
N PRO A 121 -7.73 24.83 -13.73
CA PRO A 121 -8.61 25.92 -14.16
C PRO A 121 -7.97 27.30 -14.03
N ALA A 122 -8.66 28.32 -14.53
CA ALA A 122 -8.23 29.70 -14.37
C ALA A 122 -8.23 30.09 -12.88
N ASP A 123 -7.37 31.02 -12.53
CA ASP A 123 -7.38 31.64 -11.21
C ASP A 123 -8.64 32.47 -11.01
N VAL A 124 -9.29 32.30 -9.90
CA VAL A 124 -10.46 33.05 -9.43
C VAL A 124 -10.07 33.84 -8.20
N ALA A 125 -9.04 34.65 -8.33
CA ALA A 125 -8.59 35.51 -7.26
C ALA A 125 -9.77 36.28 -6.64
N ALA A 126 -9.89 36.28 -5.29
CA ALA A 126 -10.94 36.91 -4.51
C ALA A 126 -12.29 36.15 -4.43
N ASP A 127 -12.34 34.87 -4.77
CA ASP A 127 -13.48 34.04 -4.42
C ASP A 127 -13.31 33.47 -3.00
N HIS A 128 -14.27 33.77 -2.13
CA HIS A 128 -14.32 33.28 -0.73
C HIS A 128 -15.63 32.52 -0.45
N SER A 129 -16.43 32.29 -1.48
CA SER A 129 -17.68 31.52 -1.38
C SER A 129 -17.37 30.04 -1.50
N ALA A 130 -17.77 29.24 -0.53
CA ALA A 130 -17.60 27.80 -0.62
C ALA A 130 -18.79 27.16 -1.35
N PRO A 131 -18.59 26.08 -2.11
CA PRO A 131 -19.67 25.32 -2.70
C PRO A 131 -20.70 24.85 -1.68
N THR A 132 -21.92 24.62 -2.11
CA THR A 132 -22.92 23.97 -1.29
C THR A 132 -22.50 22.54 -0.93
N ARG A 133 -23.08 22.01 0.16
CA ARG A 133 -22.87 20.59 0.52
C ARG A 133 -23.38 19.68 -0.59
N PRO A 134 -22.61 18.67 -1.04
CA PRO A 134 -23.14 17.62 -1.92
C PRO A 134 -24.32 16.90 -1.25
N GLY A 135 -25.39 16.67 -1.99
CA GLY A 135 -26.62 16.05 -1.47
C GLY A 135 -26.64 14.53 -1.65
N ARG A 136 -27.56 13.85 -0.96
CA ARG A 136 -27.87 12.41 -1.14
C ARG A 136 -26.65 11.52 -1.31
N ALA A 137 -25.70 11.60 -0.40
CA ALA A 137 -24.57 10.70 -0.44
C ALA A 137 -25.00 9.29 -0.05
N GLU A 138 -24.73 8.33 -0.92
CA GLU A 138 -25.05 6.92 -0.76
C GLU A 138 -23.83 6.05 -1.05
N GLY A 139 -23.80 4.85 -0.47
CA GLY A 139 -22.71 3.92 -0.69
C GLY A 139 -23.17 2.48 -0.68
N ARG A 140 -22.57 1.66 -1.52
CA ARG A 140 -22.80 0.21 -1.54
C ARG A 140 -21.50 -0.54 -1.79
N ALA A 141 -21.35 -1.69 -1.16
CA ALA A 141 -20.25 -2.58 -1.46
C ALA A 141 -20.44 -3.17 -2.87
N VAL A 142 -19.39 -3.10 -3.69
CA VAL A 142 -19.35 -3.70 -5.04
C VAL A 142 -18.37 -4.86 -5.12
N GLY A 143 -17.78 -5.22 -3.99
CA GLY A 143 -16.88 -6.34 -3.81
C GLY A 143 -16.37 -6.38 -2.37
N SER A 144 -15.63 -7.43 -2.02
CA SER A 144 -15.05 -7.56 -0.69
C SER A 144 -13.98 -6.49 -0.37
N ARG A 145 -13.51 -5.76 -1.38
CA ARG A 145 -12.46 -4.75 -1.26
C ARG A 145 -12.80 -3.44 -1.97
N ALA A 146 -14.08 -3.23 -2.30
CA ALA A 146 -14.50 -2.05 -3.04
C ALA A 146 -15.90 -1.58 -2.63
N VAL A 147 -16.04 -0.25 -2.55
CA VAL A 147 -17.30 0.45 -2.27
C VAL A 147 -17.55 1.48 -3.38
N GLN A 148 -18.72 1.44 -3.97
CA GLN A 148 -19.21 2.50 -4.83
C GLN A 148 -19.89 3.56 -3.96
N LEU A 149 -19.48 4.82 -4.15
CA LEU A 149 -20.13 6.00 -3.58
C LEU A 149 -20.81 6.78 -4.69
N SER A 150 -21.94 7.41 -4.38
CA SER A 150 -22.64 8.36 -5.25
C SER A 150 -23.23 9.50 -4.43
N TRP A 151 -23.39 10.66 -5.04
CA TRP A 151 -23.95 11.85 -4.40
C TRP A 151 -24.67 12.74 -5.43
N SER A 152 -25.48 13.67 -4.95
CA SER A 152 -26.02 14.73 -5.82
C SER A 152 -25.02 15.87 -5.93
N SER A 153 -24.96 16.50 -7.10
CA SER A 153 -24.09 17.62 -7.38
C SER A 153 -24.24 18.74 -6.34
N ALA A 154 -23.12 19.31 -5.93
CA ALA A 154 -23.09 20.60 -5.27
C ALA A 154 -23.23 21.72 -6.31
N THR A 155 -23.58 22.90 -5.85
CA THR A 155 -23.60 24.13 -6.64
C THR A 155 -22.65 25.15 -6.03
N ASP A 156 -22.17 26.04 -6.87
CA ASP A 156 -21.30 27.14 -6.50
C ASP A 156 -21.65 28.38 -7.34
N ASP A 157 -21.24 29.56 -6.91
CA ASP A 157 -21.44 30.80 -7.69
C ASP A 157 -20.48 30.91 -8.89
N ARG A 158 -19.43 30.07 -8.90
CA ARG A 158 -18.48 29.92 -10.00
C ARG A 158 -18.59 28.55 -10.64
N ASP A 159 -17.93 27.57 -10.09
CA ASP A 159 -17.97 26.17 -10.54
C ASP A 159 -17.39 25.23 -9.48
N VAL A 160 -18.00 24.05 -9.32
CA VAL A 160 -17.41 22.96 -8.55
C VAL A 160 -16.35 22.28 -9.41
N VAL A 161 -15.08 22.38 -9.02
CA VAL A 161 -13.96 21.83 -9.76
C VAL A 161 -13.69 20.38 -9.41
N SER A 162 -13.91 19.97 -8.13
CA SER A 162 -13.66 18.60 -7.69
C SER A 162 -14.54 18.20 -6.52
N TYR A 163 -14.63 16.89 -6.31
CA TYR A 163 -15.16 16.29 -5.09
C TYR A 163 -14.09 15.50 -4.38
N ASP A 164 -13.92 15.79 -3.09
CA ASP A 164 -12.98 15.14 -2.19
C ASP A 164 -13.71 14.10 -1.34
N ILE A 165 -13.23 12.85 -1.33
CA ILE A 165 -13.78 11.77 -0.54
C ILE A 165 -12.87 11.54 0.67
N TYR A 166 -13.48 11.50 1.86
CA TYR A 166 -12.80 11.31 3.13
C TYR A 166 -13.22 10.02 3.82
N GLN A 167 -12.27 9.40 4.50
CA GLN A 167 -12.50 8.36 5.50
C GLN A 167 -12.07 8.92 6.85
N GLY A 168 -13.04 9.21 7.73
CA GLY A 168 -12.77 10.05 8.90
C GLY A 168 -12.28 11.43 8.46
N ASP A 169 -11.14 11.87 9.00
CA ASP A 169 -10.51 13.16 8.66
C ASP A 169 -9.48 13.06 7.52
N THR A 170 -9.28 11.88 6.98
CA THR A 170 -8.28 11.64 5.95
C THR A 170 -8.92 11.64 4.57
N LYS A 171 -8.48 12.54 3.68
CA LYS A 171 -8.81 12.50 2.25
C LYS A 171 -8.15 11.26 1.63
N ILE A 172 -8.96 10.40 1.03
CA ILE A 172 -8.53 9.11 0.45
C ILE A 172 -8.71 9.05 -1.06
N HIS A 173 -9.53 9.93 -1.62
CA HIS A 173 -9.84 9.92 -3.05
C HIS A 173 -10.30 11.31 -3.51
N GLY A 174 -10.18 11.62 -4.79
CA GLY A 174 -10.67 12.85 -5.40
C GLY A 174 -11.13 12.57 -6.82
N VAL A 175 -12.18 13.26 -7.26
CA VAL A 175 -12.71 13.17 -8.63
C VAL A 175 -13.06 14.56 -9.15
N GLY A 176 -13.11 14.73 -10.47
CA GLY A 176 -13.49 16.00 -11.10
C GLY A 176 -14.94 16.44 -10.78
N GLY A 177 -15.20 17.73 -10.86
CA GLY A 177 -16.49 18.33 -10.48
C GLY A 177 -17.71 17.89 -11.31
N ASN A 178 -17.48 17.27 -12.45
CA ASN A 178 -18.53 16.69 -13.29
C ASN A 178 -18.87 15.23 -12.91
N GLN A 179 -18.16 14.64 -11.94
CA GLN A 179 -18.37 13.27 -11.49
C GLN A 179 -19.15 13.27 -10.17
N THR A 180 -20.23 12.54 -10.11
CA THR A 180 -21.09 12.39 -8.93
C THR A 180 -21.10 10.96 -8.39
N ALA A 181 -20.15 10.13 -8.81
CA ALA A 181 -19.94 8.78 -8.31
C ALA A 181 -18.49 8.36 -8.48
N THR A 182 -18.06 7.48 -7.61
CA THR A 182 -16.72 6.86 -7.69
C THR A 182 -16.71 5.48 -7.05
N VAL A 183 -15.65 4.72 -7.27
CA VAL A 183 -15.39 3.45 -6.60
C VAL A 183 -14.09 3.56 -5.78
N VAL A 184 -14.23 3.48 -4.48
CA VAL A 184 -13.10 3.37 -3.55
C VAL A 184 -12.67 1.90 -3.49
N THR A 185 -11.42 1.62 -3.83
CA THR A 185 -10.83 0.27 -3.85
C THR A 185 -9.76 0.11 -2.76
N GLY A 186 -9.17 -1.09 -2.65
CA GLY A 186 -8.13 -1.35 -1.64
C GLY A 186 -8.65 -1.53 -0.22
N LEU A 187 -9.97 -1.61 -0.04
CA LEU A 187 -10.60 -1.79 1.26
C LEU A 187 -10.41 -3.22 1.78
N ARG A 188 -10.62 -3.39 3.09
CA ARG A 188 -10.54 -4.71 3.73
C ARG A 188 -11.90 -5.42 3.70
N PRO A 189 -11.94 -6.74 3.49
CA PRO A 189 -13.18 -7.52 3.61
C PRO A 189 -13.77 -7.44 5.03
N GLY A 190 -15.08 -7.63 5.14
CA GLY A 190 -15.77 -7.70 6.43
C GLY A 190 -15.63 -6.45 7.31
N THR A 191 -15.25 -5.31 6.74
CA THR A 191 -14.90 -4.11 7.50
C THR A 191 -15.93 -3.02 7.27
N ARG A 192 -16.34 -2.34 8.36
CA ARG A 192 -17.23 -1.17 8.31
C ARG A 192 -16.42 0.09 8.09
N TYR A 193 -16.81 0.86 7.08
CA TYR A 193 -16.23 2.15 6.72
C TYR A 193 -17.26 3.27 6.87
N ALA A 194 -16.78 4.48 7.10
CA ALA A 194 -17.56 5.70 7.09
C ALA A 194 -16.92 6.69 6.12
N PHE A 195 -17.65 7.10 5.10
CA PHE A 195 -17.18 8.03 4.08
C PHE A 195 -17.98 9.33 4.11
N THR A 196 -17.30 10.45 3.85
CA THR A 196 -17.93 11.74 3.59
C THR A 196 -17.43 12.32 2.28
N VAL A 197 -18.21 13.19 1.66
CA VAL A 197 -17.86 13.89 0.42
C VAL A 197 -17.93 15.38 0.64
N ARG A 198 -16.97 16.12 0.08
CA ARG A 198 -16.95 17.59 0.04
C ARG A 198 -16.73 18.04 -1.40
N ALA A 199 -17.37 19.11 -1.80
CA ALA A 199 -17.09 19.81 -3.03
C ALA A 199 -15.98 20.84 -2.83
N ARG A 200 -15.21 21.10 -3.88
CA ARG A 200 -14.15 22.11 -3.92
C ARG A 200 -14.29 22.94 -5.18
N ASP A 201 -14.12 24.25 -5.07
CA ASP A 201 -14.06 25.21 -6.19
C ASP A 201 -12.62 25.45 -6.69
N ALA A 202 -12.47 26.36 -7.63
CA ALA A 202 -11.18 26.74 -8.20
C ALA A 202 -10.29 27.56 -7.23
N ALA A 203 -10.88 28.24 -6.26
CA ALA A 203 -10.21 29.04 -5.25
C ALA A 203 -9.81 28.25 -3.99
N ASP A 204 -9.95 26.90 -4.02
CA ASP A 204 -9.70 25.99 -2.89
C ASP A 204 -10.69 26.10 -1.72
N ASN A 205 -11.84 26.77 -1.88
CA ASN A 205 -12.87 26.74 -0.87
C ASN A 205 -13.54 25.36 -0.82
N LEU A 206 -13.76 24.83 0.38
CA LEU A 206 -14.34 23.51 0.63
C LEU A 206 -15.75 23.63 1.18
N SER A 207 -16.67 22.89 0.61
CA SER A 207 -18.04 22.77 1.14
C SER A 207 -18.07 22.11 2.52
N PRO A 208 -19.18 22.24 3.26
CA PRO A 208 -19.45 21.33 4.38
C PRO A 208 -19.49 19.86 3.89
N ALA A 209 -19.10 18.93 4.74
CA ALA A 209 -19.13 17.51 4.44
C ALA A 209 -20.58 16.97 4.37
N THR A 210 -20.82 15.98 3.52
CA THR A 210 -22.08 15.19 3.58
C THR A 210 -22.25 14.53 4.94
N ALA A 211 -23.44 14.01 5.23
CA ALA A 211 -23.60 13.01 6.27
C ALA A 211 -22.70 11.82 5.98
N ALA A 212 -22.22 11.15 7.03
CA ALA A 212 -21.37 9.98 6.88
C ALA A 212 -22.14 8.81 6.26
N VAL A 213 -21.61 8.27 5.18
CA VAL A 213 -22.12 7.07 4.52
C VAL A 213 -21.43 5.86 5.12
N HIS A 214 -22.18 5.00 5.80
CA HIS A 214 -21.68 3.78 6.40
C HIS A 214 -21.87 2.59 5.48
N VAL A 215 -20.80 1.90 5.13
CA VAL A 215 -20.82 0.69 4.30
C VAL A 215 -19.96 -0.39 4.92
N THR A 216 -20.44 -1.63 4.94
CA THR A 216 -19.66 -2.79 5.33
C THR A 216 -19.32 -3.60 4.08
N THR A 217 -18.03 -3.85 3.85
CA THR A 217 -17.58 -4.73 2.76
C THR A 217 -17.96 -6.18 3.08
N PRO A 218 -18.40 -6.98 2.10
CA PRO A 218 -18.71 -8.39 2.33
C PRO A 218 -17.46 -9.23 2.58
N GLY A 219 -17.67 -10.43 3.14
CA GLY A 219 -16.60 -11.39 3.43
C GLY A 219 -16.10 -11.29 4.87
N THR A 220 -15.12 -12.11 5.18
CA THR A 220 -14.40 -12.09 6.44
C THR A 220 -12.94 -11.77 6.16
N ASP A 221 -12.40 -10.80 6.87
CA ASP A 221 -10.95 -10.65 6.97
C ASP A 221 -10.45 -11.71 7.95
N ASP A 222 -9.96 -12.84 7.42
CA ASP A 222 -9.38 -13.91 8.23
C ASP A 222 -8.02 -13.50 8.85
N GLY A 223 -7.59 -12.29 8.55
CA GLY A 223 -6.34 -11.71 9.03
C GLY A 223 -5.06 -12.38 8.50
N ARG A 224 -5.19 -13.49 7.74
CA ARG A 224 -4.01 -14.27 7.29
C ARG A 224 -3.05 -13.45 6.45
N GLY A 225 -3.58 -12.61 5.56
CA GLY A 225 -2.77 -11.74 4.72
C GLY A 225 -2.06 -10.61 5.46
N THR A 226 -2.47 -10.33 6.70
CA THR A 226 -1.94 -9.24 7.55
C THR A 226 -1.35 -9.74 8.87
N ALA A 227 -1.31 -11.06 9.08
CA ALA A 227 -0.72 -11.67 10.25
C ALA A 227 0.80 -11.80 10.11
N PRO A 228 1.58 -11.57 11.18
CA PRO A 228 2.98 -11.96 11.23
C PRO A 228 3.15 -13.46 10.97
N THR A 229 4.14 -13.83 10.15
CA THR A 229 4.44 -15.22 9.77
C THR A 229 5.70 -15.72 10.47
N ASP A 230 5.97 -17.03 10.40
CA ASP A 230 7.12 -17.69 11.04
C ASP A 230 7.32 -17.24 12.50
N PHE A 231 6.18 -17.11 13.21
CA PHE A 231 6.17 -16.69 14.61
C PHE A 231 6.70 -17.81 15.49
N ARG A 232 7.73 -17.50 16.27
CA ARG A 232 8.38 -18.38 17.23
C ARG A 232 8.39 -17.73 18.59
N ALA A 233 8.20 -18.55 19.61
CA ALA A 233 8.26 -18.15 21.00
C ALA A 233 9.03 -19.23 21.77
N THR A 234 10.03 -18.83 22.52
CA THR A 234 10.81 -19.70 23.39
C THR A 234 11.02 -19.03 24.73
N THR A 235 11.28 -19.84 25.79
CA THR A 235 11.66 -19.31 27.08
C THR A 235 13.13 -19.54 27.35
N ARG A 236 13.81 -18.57 27.95
CA ARG A 236 15.17 -18.73 28.48
C ARG A 236 15.24 -18.29 29.93
N ARG A 237 16.18 -18.86 30.67
CA ARG A 237 16.47 -18.47 32.05
C ARG A 237 17.74 -17.62 32.10
N ALA A 238 17.68 -16.46 32.75
CA ALA A 238 18.81 -15.60 33.04
C ALA A 238 18.61 -14.96 34.40
N ASP A 239 19.65 -14.86 35.21
CA ASP A 239 19.67 -14.21 36.53
C ASP A 239 18.52 -14.63 37.46
N GLY A 240 18.20 -15.95 37.46
CA GLY A 240 17.14 -16.49 38.28
C GLY A 240 15.70 -16.17 37.81
N ALA A 241 15.55 -15.59 36.65
CA ALA A 241 14.26 -15.23 36.05
C ALA A 241 14.07 -15.88 34.68
N TYR A 242 12.83 -15.95 34.24
CA TYR A 242 12.45 -16.43 32.90
C TYR A 242 12.07 -15.26 32.00
N TYR A 243 12.53 -15.34 30.76
CA TYR A 243 12.27 -14.40 29.70
C TYR A 243 11.60 -15.11 28.54
N LEU A 244 10.69 -14.42 27.86
CA LEU A 244 10.08 -14.85 26.62
C LEU A 244 10.82 -14.20 25.45
N ASP A 245 11.42 -15.04 24.63
CA ASP A 245 12.10 -14.62 23.41
C ASP A 245 11.17 -14.89 22.21
N LEU A 246 10.84 -13.83 21.48
CA LEU A 246 9.96 -13.84 20.33
C LEU A 246 10.73 -13.56 19.05
N SER A 247 10.34 -14.22 17.97
CA SER A 247 10.76 -13.83 16.62
C SER A 247 9.64 -14.07 15.62
N TRP A 248 9.56 -13.21 14.61
CA TRP A 248 8.54 -13.30 13.56
C TRP A 248 9.01 -12.60 12.29
N VAL A 249 8.37 -12.94 11.17
CA VAL A 249 8.49 -12.19 9.91
C VAL A 249 7.31 -11.22 9.85
N PRO A 250 7.57 -9.90 9.66
CA PRO A 250 6.52 -8.90 9.48
C PRO A 250 5.57 -9.26 8.33
N PRO A 251 4.26 -8.94 8.43
CA PRO A 251 3.35 -9.13 7.31
C PRO A 251 3.76 -8.23 6.13
N ARG A 252 3.57 -8.74 4.93
CA ARG A 252 3.78 -7.96 3.70
C ARG A 252 2.58 -7.06 3.49
N THR A 253 2.76 -5.76 3.70
CA THR A 253 1.74 -4.73 3.57
C THR A 253 2.26 -3.60 2.67
N ASP A 254 1.37 -2.74 2.21
CA ASP A 254 1.70 -1.55 1.41
C ASP A 254 2.31 -0.43 2.29
N GLY A 255 3.25 -0.78 3.15
CA GLY A 255 3.94 0.13 4.06
C GLY A 255 4.68 -0.61 5.15
N VAL A 256 5.20 0.12 6.12
CA VAL A 256 5.97 -0.44 7.24
C VAL A 256 5.06 -0.66 8.44
N VAL A 257 5.07 -1.87 8.99
CA VAL A 257 4.43 -2.17 10.29
C VAL A 257 5.38 -1.76 11.40
N ALA A 258 5.12 -0.61 11.99
CA ALA A 258 5.99 -0.01 13.01
C ALA A 258 5.56 -0.32 14.44
N GLU A 259 4.39 -0.92 14.65
CA GLU A 259 3.87 -1.25 15.98
C GLU A 259 3.35 -2.69 15.99
N TYR A 260 3.67 -3.42 17.05
CA TYR A 260 3.16 -4.77 17.29
C TYR A 260 2.58 -4.88 18.70
N GLN A 261 1.48 -5.60 18.82
CA GLN A 261 0.87 -5.96 20.10
C GLN A 261 1.11 -7.44 20.37
N VAL A 262 1.74 -7.74 21.52
CA VAL A 262 1.88 -9.09 22.04
C VAL A 262 0.70 -9.39 22.96
N GLU A 263 0.02 -10.48 22.71
CA GLU A 263 -1.02 -11.03 23.59
C GLU A 263 -0.47 -12.26 24.33
N LEU A 264 -0.64 -12.24 25.64
CA LEU A 264 -0.29 -13.35 26.53
C LEU A 264 -1.54 -13.82 27.25
N ASP A 265 -1.84 -15.10 27.18
CA ASP A 265 -2.99 -15.74 27.84
C ASP A 265 -4.35 -15.07 27.54
N GLY A 266 -4.50 -14.57 26.30
CA GLY A 266 -5.73 -13.93 25.83
C GLY A 266 -5.85 -12.44 26.20
N ARG A 267 -4.80 -11.84 26.78
CA ARG A 267 -4.79 -10.42 27.16
C ARG A 267 -3.61 -9.68 26.52
N PRO A 268 -3.78 -8.41 26.13
CA PRO A 268 -2.66 -7.57 25.71
C PRO A 268 -1.62 -7.49 26.83
N ALA A 269 -0.39 -7.92 26.55
CA ALA A 269 0.71 -7.90 27.50
C ALA A 269 1.62 -6.69 27.28
N THR A 270 1.95 -6.36 26.03
CA THR A 270 2.79 -5.22 25.68
C THR A 270 2.58 -4.81 24.22
N SER A 271 2.93 -3.55 23.93
CA SER A 271 3.06 -3.03 22.58
C SER A 271 4.51 -2.68 22.30
N LEU A 272 5.00 -3.07 21.14
CA LEU A 272 6.35 -2.82 20.66
C LEU A 272 6.26 -1.76 19.58
N VAL A 273 6.85 -0.60 19.81
CA VAL A 273 6.90 0.47 18.81
C VAL A 273 8.31 0.57 18.29
N TYR A 274 8.47 0.30 16.99
CA TYR A 274 9.72 0.54 16.28
C TYR A 274 9.68 1.94 15.71
N GLY A 275 10.61 2.81 16.09
CA GLY A 275 10.81 4.10 15.44
C GLY A 275 11.15 3.95 13.95
N GLY A 276 11.86 4.89 13.34
CA GLY A 276 12.21 4.87 11.92
C GLY A 276 12.98 3.64 11.39
N SER A 277 13.26 2.65 12.24
CA SER A 277 14.03 1.43 11.93
C SER A 277 13.24 0.13 12.15
N ALA A 278 11.95 0.12 11.79
CA ALA A 278 11.15 -1.11 11.90
C ALA A 278 11.78 -2.27 11.11
N PRO A 279 11.90 -3.48 11.71
CA PRO A 279 12.47 -4.65 11.03
C PRO A 279 11.63 -5.03 9.81
N ARG A 280 12.29 -5.43 8.72
CA ARG A 280 11.63 -5.78 7.46
C ARG A 280 11.59 -7.27 7.19
N ASP A 281 12.65 -7.99 7.57
CA ASP A 281 12.79 -9.41 7.29
C ASP A 281 12.42 -10.26 8.50
N ARG A 282 13.03 -10.01 9.63
CA ARG A 282 12.76 -10.70 10.89
C ARG A 282 12.87 -9.73 12.06
N ALA A 283 11.80 -9.66 12.83
CA ALA A 283 11.74 -8.94 14.09
C ALA A 283 12.02 -9.91 15.25
N THR A 284 12.65 -9.40 16.31
CA THR A 284 12.85 -10.11 17.57
C THR A 284 12.52 -9.22 18.74
N TYR A 285 12.07 -9.83 19.82
CA TYR A 285 11.82 -9.14 21.07
C TYR A 285 11.94 -10.08 22.24
N SER A 286 12.38 -9.58 23.38
CA SER A 286 12.50 -10.35 24.61
C SER A 286 11.89 -9.56 25.76
N PHE A 287 11.09 -10.20 26.60
CA PHE A 287 10.58 -9.57 27.81
C PHE A 287 10.46 -10.54 28.99
N TYR A 288 10.43 -10.00 30.18
CA TYR A 288 10.40 -10.73 31.43
C TYR A 288 9.05 -11.40 31.65
N LEU A 289 9.04 -12.71 32.01
CA LEU A 289 7.86 -13.50 32.34
C LEU A 289 7.63 -13.71 33.83
N GLY A 290 8.69 -13.77 34.64
CA GLY A 290 8.62 -14.07 36.04
C GLY A 290 9.78 -14.92 36.53
N ARG A 291 9.66 -15.46 37.78
CA ARG A 291 10.67 -16.33 38.38
C ARG A 291 10.17 -17.75 38.60
N GLU A 292 8.90 -18.00 38.38
CA GLU A 292 8.28 -19.31 38.59
C GLU A 292 8.56 -20.25 37.41
N ALA A 293 8.99 -21.47 37.72
CA ALA A 293 9.16 -22.53 36.73
C ALA A 293 7.84 -23.30 36.54
N GLY A 294 7.66 -23.90 35.36
CA GLY A 294 6.50 -24.74 35.06
C GLY A 294 5.24 -23.98 34.67
N VAL A 295 5.28 -22.66 34.58
CA VAL A 295 4.11 -21.85 34.16
C VAL A 295 3.99 -21.87 32.63
N GLY A 296 2.80 -22.36 32.19
CA GLY A 296 2.47 -22.38 30.74
C GLY A 296 1.83 -21.07 30.31
N HIS A 297 2.26 -20.55 29.16
CA HIS A 297 1.72 -19.33 28.56
C HIS A 297 1.36 -19.54 27.09
N ARG A 298 0.22 -18.98 26.66
CA ARG A 298 -0.20 -18.91 25.27
C ARG A 298 0.13 -17.52 24.74
N VAL A 299 0.87 -17.45 23.66
CA VAL A 299 1.34 -16.18 23.08
C VAL A 299 1.03 -16.10 21.60
N ARG A 300 0.62 -14.93 21.15
CA ARG A 300 0.45 -14.54 19.75
C ARG A 300 0.73 -13.06 19.59
N ILE A 301 0.97 -12.63 18.36
CA ILE A 301 1.34 -11.25 18.05
C ILE A 301 0.55 -10.76 16.83
N ARG A 302 0.23 -9.48 16.79
CA ARG A 302 -0.33 -8.79 15.61
C ARG A 302 0.34 -7.45 15.39
N GLY A 303 0.38 -7.00 14.13
CA GLY A 303 0.93 -5.70 13.75
C GLY A 303 -0.15 -4.65 13.58
N ARG A 304 0.16 -3.38 13.84
CA ARG A 304 -0.65 -2.24 13.45
C ARG A 304 -0.30 -1.88 12.01
N LEU A 305 -1.28 -1.99 11.13
CA LEU A 305 -1.10 -1.77 9.70
C LEU A 305 -0.90 -0.28 9.39
N PRO A 306 -0.34 0.07 8.21
CA PRO A 306 -0.11 1.46 7.82
C PRO A 306 -1.37 2.33 7.79
N ASP A 307 -2.56 1.72 7.61
CA ASP A 307 -3.87 2.38 7.69
C ASP A 307 -4.36 2.65 9.13
N GLY A 308 -3.53 2.33 10.14
CA GLY A 308 -3.83 2.51 11.56
C GLY A 308 -4.69 1.41 12.19
N THR A 309 -5.14 0.41 11.43
CA THR A 309 -5.92 -0.73 11.95
C THR A 309 -5.03 -1.87 12.42
N TRP A 310 -5.54 -2.75 13.29
CA TRP A 310 -4.83 -3.96 13.68
C TRP A 310 -4.98 -5.05 12.63
N GLY A 311 -3.85 -5.66 12.23
CA GLY A 311 -3.83 -6.86 11.40
C GLY A 311 -4.26 -8.12 12.15
N GLY A 312 -4.22 -9.25 11.45
CA GLY A 312 -4.50 -10.55 12.03
C GLY A 312 -3.43 -10.98 13.03
N PHE A 313 -3.83 -11.87 13.97
CA PHE A 313 -2.88 -12.49 14.86
C PHE A 313 -2.05 -13.57 14.16
N SER A 314 -0.79 -13.70 14.55
CA SER A 314 0.05 -14.86 14.22
C SER A 314 -0.56 -16.17 14.69
N ALA A 315 -0.02 -17.29 14.23
CA ALA A 315 -0.27 -18.58 14.89
C ALA A 315 0.05 -18.49 16.39
N GLN A 316 -0.81 -19.05 17.23
CA GLN A 316 -0.59 -19.13 18.66
C GLN A 316 0.54 -20.12 18.98
N ARG A 317 1.40 -19.76 19.92
CA ARG A 317 2.42 -20.63 20.49
C ARG A 317 2.16 -20.84 21.98
N THR A 318 2.47 -22.02 22.47
CA THR A 318 2.49 -22.31 23.89
C THR A 318 3.93 -22.50 24.32
N VAL A 319 4.32 -21.84 25.39
CA VAL A 319 5.64 -21.94 26.02
C VAL A 319 5.49 -22.25 27.50
N THR A 320 6.48 -22.89 28.08
CA THR A 320 6.50 -23.19 29.54
C THR A 320 7.80 -22.69 30.13
N THR A 321 7.74 -21.92 31.20
CA THR A 321 8.93 -21.46 31.92
C THR A 321 9.70 -22.66 32.48
N GLY A 322 10.99 -22.78 32.10
CA GLY A 322 11.83 -23.92 32.50
C GLY A 322 11.57 -25.24 31.77
N GLY A 323 10.67 -25.25 30.80
CA GLY A 323 10.50 -26.37 29.87
C GLY A 323 11.68 -26.47 28.91
N ARG A 324 12.05 -27.68 28.48
CA ARG A 324 12.97 -27.86 27.34
C ARG A 324 12.20 -27.46 26.08
N GLY A 325 12.74 -26.47 25.33
CA GLY A 325 12.20 -26.03 24.05
C GLY A 325 12.31 -27.09 22.96
#